data_46942c4636ca8a4c3917eae31718c83c
#
_entry.id   46942c4636ca8a4c3917eae31718c83c
#
_cell.length_a   1.000
_cell.length_b   1.000
_cell.length_c   1.000
_cell.angle_alpha   90.00
_cell.angle_beta   90.00
_cell.angle_gamma   90.00
#
_symmetry.space_group_name_H-M   'P 1'
#
loop_
_entity.id
_entity.type
_entity.pdbx_description
1 polymer ?
#
loop_
_entity_poly.entity_id
_entity_poly.type
_entity_poly.pdbx_seq_one_letter_code
_entity_poly.pdbx_strand_id
1 'polypeptide(L)'
;KYNWGYDPKNYNVPEGSYSTDPYKPETRIREMKQMIQVLHKNGIRVIMDVVYNHTYVTDGSNFNLTVPGYYYRHNPDGTYSDASYCGNETASEREMVRRYIVQSALYWVKEYHIDGFRFDLMGIHDLETMNMLRDSLNRIDPSIFVYGEGWTAGPSPYPQELRAMKTNAPQMPGIAVFNDDVRDAVKGSFKKDENRGFATGKSGLEESVKFGIVAATQHPQIDYSQINYSTSPYALYPSQSINYVSSHDDLCLVDKLIVSVPKNTSESDLLRYDKLAQTIIFTSQGIPFMFNGEEVFRSKKLVHNSFESPDSINQINWANKSIYYDLFDYYKKLIALRKKHSAFRMVTTTDIQSNLHFEEHVPENVIAYRLNGKAAGDIW
;
A
#
# COMPACT_ATOMS: atom_id res chain seq x y z
N LYS A 1 -2.95 -25.95 -1.39
CA LYS A 1 -2.24 -25.09 -2.36
C LYS A 1 -2.15 -23.71 -1.73
N TYR A 2 -0.97 -23.09 -1.76
CA TYR A 2 -0.79 -21.70 -1.31
C TYR A 2 -1.64 -20.74 -2.14
N ASN A 3 -2.20 -19.74 -1.48
CA ASN A 3 -2.96 -18.65 -2.10
C ASN A 3 -2.77 -17.41 -1.23
N TRP A 4 -2.70 -16.23 -1.82
CA TRP A 4 -2.57 -14.98 -1.05
C TRP A 4 -3.80 -14.65 -0.20
N GLY A 5 -4.96 -15.25 -0.50
CA GLY A 5 -6.18 -15.09 0.28
C GLY A 5 -7.13 -14.02 -0.21
N TYR A 6 -6.93 -13.48 -1.43
CA TYR A 6 -7.80 -12.45 -2.01
C TYR A 6 -9.08 -13.01 -2.68
N ASP A 7 -9.44 -14.27 -2.40
CA ASP A 7 -10.68 -14.93 -2.86
C ASP A 7 -11.63 -15.18 -1.66
N PRO A 8 -12.22 -14.14 -1.02
CA PRO A 8 -12.94 -14.32 0.22
C PRO A 8 -14.27 -15.06 0.01
N LYS A 9 -14.43 -16.15 0.76
CA LYS A 9 -15.69 -16.90 0.86
C LYS A 9 -16.40 -16.62 2.19
N ASN A 10 -15.64 -16.58 3.26
CA ASN A 10 -16.12 -16.30 4.61
C ASN A 10 -15.33 -15.14 5.20
N TYR A 11 -16.05 -14.21 5.82
CA TYR A 11 -15.48 -13.10 6.57
C TYR A 11 -15.52 -13.41 8.07
N ASN A 12 -14.86 -12.62 8.89
CA ASN A 12 -14.92 -12.69 10.37
C ASN A 12 -14.43 -14.02 10.97
N VAL A 13 -13.63 -14.78 10.23
CA VAL A 13 -13.04 -16.03 10.69
C VAL A 13 -11.62 -16.19 10.15
N PRO A 14 -10.63 -16.54 11.00
CA PRO A 14 -9.28 -16.85 10.52
C PRO A 14 -9.24 -18.08 9.62
N GLU A 15 -8.33 -18.11 8.65
CA GLU A 15 -8.11 -19.25 7.76
C GLU A 15 -7.57 -20.46 8.54
N GLY A 16 -8.26 -21.60 8.44
CA GLY A 16 -7.94 -22.79 9.20
C GLY A 16 -6.69 -23.54 8.77
N SER A 17 -6.29 -23.41 7.51
CA SER A 17 -5.11 -24.12 6.98
C SER A 17 -3.78 -23.65 7.60
N TYR A 18 -3.75 -22.46 8.19
CA TYR A 18 -2.59 -21.94 8.92
C TYR A 18 -2.54 -22.36 10.39
N SER A 19 -3.58 -23.02 10.92
CA SER A 19 -3.58 -23.49 12.30
C SER A 19 -2.92 -24.86 12.44
N THR A 20 -2.43 -25.16 13.66
CA THR A 20 -1.83 -26.46 13.97
C THR A 20 -2.84 -27.59 14.00
N ASP A 21 -4.13 -27.28 14.15
CA ASP A 21 -5.24 -28.22 14.04
C ASP A 21 -6.43 -27.59 13.29
N PRO A 22 -6.48 -27.75 11.95
CA PRO A 22 -7.51 -27.14 11.11
C PRO A 22 -8.92 -27.72 11.34
N TYR A 23 -9.03 -28.87 11.97
CA TYR A 23 -10.31 -29.53 12.26
C TYR A 23 -10.96 -29.04 13.55
N LYS A 24 -10.21 -28.29 14.40
CA LYS A 24 -10.75 -27.65 15.61
C LYS A 24 -10.84 -26.14 15.39
N PRO A 25 -12.04 -25.57 15.18
CA PRO A 25 -12.20 -24.17 14.82
C PRO A 25 -11.65 -23.20 15.88
N GLU A 26 -11.71 -23.53 17.16
CA GLU A 26 -11.15 -22.72 18.24
C GLU A 26 -9.61 -22.63 18.21
N THR A 27 -8.93 -23.58 17.58
CA THR A 27 -7.46 -23.57 17.48
C THR A 27 -6.99 -22.36 16.64
N ARG A 28 -7.57 -22.14 15.46
CA ARG A 28 -7.21 -20.99 14.61
C ARG A 28 -7.47 -19.64 15.28
N ILE A 29 -8.55 -19.54 16.06
CA ILE A 29 -8.90 -18.33 16.80
C ILE A 29 -7.86 -18.04 17.88
N ARG A 30 -7.54 -19.04 18.68
CA ARG A 30 -6.55 -18.93 19.76
C ARG A 30 -5.16 -18.60 19.24
N GLU A 31 -4.71 -19.31 18.21
CA GLU A 31 -3.37 -19.12 17.65
C GLU A 31 -3.21 -17.73 16.99
N MET A 32 -4.21 -17.25 16.27
CA MET A 32 -4.19 -15.89 15.73
C MET A 32 -4.13 -14.83 16.84
N LYS A 33 -4.94 -14.99 17.90
CA LYS A 33 -4.88 -14.09 19.07
C LYS A 33 -3.53 -14.15 19.78
N GLN A 34 -2.90 -15.32 19.87
CA GLN A 34 -1.55 -15.49 20.44
C GLN A 34 -0.48 -14.81 19.58
N MET A 35 -0.55 -14.95 18.24
CA MET A 35 0.36 -14.26 17.31
C MET A 35 0.28 -12.74 17.50
N ILE A 36 -0.92 -12.17 17.49
CA ILE A 36 -1.12 -10.74 17.69
C ILE A 36 -0.58 -10.30 19.05
N GLN A 37 -0.85 -11.05 20.12
CA GLN A 37 -0.35 -10.76 21.45
C GLN A 37 1.19 -10.72 21.50
N VAL A 38 1.86 -11.66 20.82
CA VAL A 38 3.33 -11.69 20.76
C VAL A 38 3.88 -10.49 20.01
N LEU A 39 3.26 -10.10 18.89
CA LEU A 39 3.65 -8.90 18.13
C LEU A 39 3.49 -7.65 19.00
N HIS A 40 2.36 -7.48 19.68
CA HIS A 40 2.12 -6.35 20.58
C HIS A 40 3.13 -6.27 21.73
N LYS A 41 3.48 -7.42 22.35
CA LYS A 41 4.53 -7.47 23.39
C LYS A 41 5.90 -7.00 22.89
N ASN A 42 6.14 -7.07 21.59
CA ASN A 42 7.36 -6.58 20.95
C ASN A 42 7.19 -5.18 20.34
N GLY A 43 6.10 -4.46 20.61
CA GLY A 43 5.84 -3.12 20.12
C GLY A 43 5.51 -3.04 18.63
N ILE A 44 5.05 -4.16 18.04
CA ILE A 44 4.67 -4.28 16.62
C ILE A 44 3.15 -4.26 16.52
N ARG A 45 2.60 -3.30 15.78
CA ARG A 45 1.17 -3.20 15.47
C ARG A 45 0.81 -4.15 14.33
N VAL A 46 -0.42 -4.64 14.35
CA VAL A 46 -0.93 -5.59 13.35
C VAL A 46 -1.99 -4.92 12.50
N ILE A 47 -1.74 -4.85 11.22
CA ILE A 47 -2.69 -4.34 10.23
C ILE A 47 -3.23 -5.53 9.43
N MET A 48 -4.54 -5.61 9.33
CA MET A 48 -5.22 -6.65 8.56
C MET A 48 -5.47 -6.19 7.13
N ASP A 49 -5.06 -7.00 6.17
CA ASP A 49 -5.40 -6.82 4.77
C ASP A 49 -6.80 -7.39 4.53
N VAL A 50 -7.73 -6.55 4.06
CA VAL A 50 -9.15 -6.91 3.95
C VAL A 50 -9.67 -6.76 2.54
N VAL A 51 -10.47 -7.74 2.12
CA VAL A 51 -11.05 -7.84 0.79
C VAL A 51 -12.58 -7.76 0.88
N TYR A 52 -13.11 -6.54 1.01
CA TYR A 52 -14.57 -6.32 1.00
C TYR A 52 -15.10 -5.91 -0.36
N ASN A 53 -14.22 -5.70 -1.33
CA ASN A 53 -14.56 -5.22 -2.66
C ASN A 53 -15.22 -6.28 -3.55
N HIS A 54 -14.98 -7.57 -3.33
CA HIS A 54 -15.59 -8.70 -4.05
C HIS A 54 -15.70 -9.95 -3.17
N THR A 55 -16.31 -10.99 -3.71
CA THR A 55 -16.36 -12.33 -3.12
C THR A 55 -15.88 -13.37 -4.13
N TYR A 56 -15.43 -14.52 -3.63
CA TYR A 56 -14.94 -15.65 -4.46
C TYR A 56 -15.91 -16.07 -5.58
N VAL A 57 -17.21 -16.11 -5.28
CA VAL A 57 -18.28 -16.40 -6.25
C VAL A 57 -19.44 -15.44 -6.01
N THR A 58 -20.27 -15.20 -7.03
CA THR A 58 -21.43 -14.32 -6.94
C THR A 58 -22.69 -15.08 -6.56
N ASP A 59 -23.23 -15.91 -7.46
CA ASP A 59 -24.53 -16.58 -7.25
C ASP A 59 -24.52 -17.58 -6.10
N GLY A 60 -23.42 -18.29 -5.88
CA GLY A 60 -23.25 -19.23 -4.78
C GLY A 60 -22.70 -18.60 -3.49
N SER A 61 -22.53 -17.28 -3.42
CA SER A 61 -22.05 -16.61 -2.22
C SER A 61 -23.08 -16.64 -1.09
N ASN A 62 -22.60 -16.65 0.15
CA ASN A 62 -23.48 -16.55 1.32
C ASN A 62 -24.36 -15.30 1.28
N PHE A 63 -23.87 -14.20 0.72
CA PHE A 63 -24.61 -12.96 0.54
C PHE A 63 -25.79 -13.13 -0.43
N ASN A 64 -25.51 -13.67 -1.62
CA ASN A 64 -26.54 -13.80 -2.65
C ASN A 64 -27.58 -14.88 -2.34
N LEU A 65 -27.18 -15.95 -1.63
CA LEU A 65 -28.09 -16.95 -1.12
C LEU A 65 -29.02 -16.41 -0.02
N THR A 66 -28.57 -15.41 0.74
CA THR A 66 -29.36 -14.79 1.82
C THR A 66 -30.30 -13.71 1.26
N VAL A 67 -29.79 -12.78 0.44
CA VAL A 67 -30.57 -11.71 -0.19
C VAL A 67 -30.13 -11.55 -1.65
N PRO A 68 -30.79 -12.29 -2.57
CA PRO A 68 -30.40 -12.28 -3.99
C PRO A 68 -30.35 -10.88 -4.60
N GLY A 69 -29.25 -10.57 -5.32
CA GLY A 69 -29.05 -9.33 -6.05
C GLY A 69 -28.80 -8.08 -5.19
N TYR A 70 -28.76 -8.18 -3.86
CA TYR A 70 -28.61 -7.00 -2.99
C TYR A 70 -27.15 -6.59 -2.76
N TYR A 71 -26.26 -7.53 -2.55
CA TYR A 71 -24.89 -7.23 -2.10
C TYR A 71 -23.93 -6.82 -3.22
N TYR A 72 -24.32 -7.07 -4.47
CA TYR A 72 -23.45 -6.83 -5.63
C TYR A 72 -23.97 -5.68 -6.49
N ARG A 73 -23.03 -4.95 -7.09
CA ARG A 73 -23.35 -3.94 -8.09
C ARG A 73 -23.71 -4.58 -9.44
N HIS A 74 -24.61 -3.95 -10.15
CA HIS A 74 -25.05 -4.40 -11.47
C HIS A 74 -24.80 -3.31 -12.51
N ASN A 75 -24.45 -3.73 -13.70
CA ASN A 75 -24.44 -2.87 -14.87
C ASN A 75 -25.89 -2.49 -15.28
N PRO A 76 -26.07 -1.45 -16.12
CA PRO A 76 -27.41 -1.05 -16.59
C PRO A 76 -28.18 -2.15 -17.32
N ASP A 77 -27.52 -3.14 -17.89
CA ASP A 77 -28.10 -4.31 -18.57
C ASP A 77 -28.51 -5.44 -17.60
N GLY A 78 -28.29 -5.26 -16.30
CA GLY A 78 -28.61 -6.22 -15.25
C GLY A 78 -27.53 -7.28 -14.98
N THR A 79 -26.44 -7.29 -15.72
CA THR A 79 -25.29 -8.16 -15.43
C THR A 79 -24.52 -7.68 -14.20
N TYR A 80 -23.78 -8.58 -13.54
CA TYR A 80 -22.92 -8.18 -12.44
C TYR A 80 -21.78 -7.28 -12.94
N SER A 81 -21.52 -6.19 -12.22
CA SER A 81 -20.35 -5.35 -12.45
C SER A 81 -19.09 -6.02 -11.88
N ASP A 82 -17.94 -5.76 -12.51
CA ASP A 82 -16.67 -6.41 -12.16
C ASP A 82 -15.50 -5.42 -12.19
N ALA A 83 -15.55 -4.41 -11.34
CA ALA A 83 -14.43 -3.49 -11.17
C ALA A 83 -13.24 -4.11 -10.43
N SER A 84 -13.39 -5.32 -9.89
CA SER A 84 -12.31 -6.07 -9.23
C SER A 84 -11.49 -6.94 -10.21
N TYR A 85 -12.04 -7.26 -11.40
CA TYR A 85 -11.55 -8.31 -12.30
C TYR A 85 -11.52 -9.71 -11.66
N CYS A 86 -12.34 -9.90 -10.60
CA CYS A 86 -12.53 -11.18 -9.93
C CYS A 86 -13.94 -11.75 -10.10
N GLY A 87 -14.70 -11.22 -11.08
CA GLY A 87 -16.03 -11.67 -11.46
C GLY A 87 -17.20 -10.96 -10.79
N ASN A 88 -16.96 -10.06 -9.85
CA ASN A 88 -17.98 -9.25 -9.19
C ASN A 88 -17.40 -8.06 -8.43
N GLU A 89 -18.25 -7.13 -8.04
CA GLU A 89 -17.93 -6.11 -7.04
C GLU A 89 -19.09 -5.92 -6.06
N THR A 90 -18.78 -5.61 -4.81
CA THR A 90 -19.78 -5.35 -3.78
C THR A 90 -20.35 -3.93 -3.89
N ALA A 91 -21.63 -3.78 -3.55
CA ALA A 91 -22.35 -2.51 -3.57
C ALA A 91 -22.31 -1.84 -2.19
N SER A 92 -21.13 -1.32 -1.80
CA SER A 92 -20.90 -0.75 -0.46
C SER A 92 -21.79 0.45 -0.13
N GLU A 93 -22.31 1.16 -1.15
CA GLU A 93 -23.26 2.25 -1.01
C GLU A 93 -24.61 1.80 -0.46
N ARG A 94 -24.92 0.50 -0.49
CA ARG A 94 -26.16 -0.04 0.06
C ARG A 94 -26.05 -0.22 1.57
N GLU A 95 -27.05 0.20 2.30
CA GLU A 95 -27.05 0.30 3.76
C GLU A 95 -26.56 -0.98 4.48
N MET A 96 -27.09 -2.15 4.09
CA MET A 96 -26.72 -3.40 4.76
C MET A 96 -25.31 -3.89 4.38
N VAL A 97 -24.84 -3.58 3.18
CA VAL A 97 -23.44 -3.86 2.78
C VAL A 97 -22.49 -2.98 3.57
N ARG A 98 -22.74 -1.69 3.64
CA ARG A 98 -22.01 -0.72 4.47
C ARG A 98 -21.96 -1.16 5.92
N ARG A 99 -23.13 -1.49 6.49
CA ARG A 99 -23.23 -1.99 7.86
C ARG A 99 -22.38 -3.24 8.07
N TYR A 100 -22.42 -4.17 7.13
CA TYR A 100 -21.62 -5.39 7.20
C TYR A 100 -20.12 -5.08 7.25
N ILE A 101 -19.61 -4.25 6.33
CA ILE A 101 -18.20 -3.86 6.26
C ILE A 101 -17.76 -3.20 7.56
N VAL A 102 -18.51 -2.21 8.04
CA VAL A 102 -18.16 -1.48 9.27
C VAL A 102 -18.18 -2.42 10.49
N GLN A 103 -19.22 -3.25 10.65
CA GLN A 103 -19.31 -4.18 11.77
C GLN A 103 -18.24 -5.27 11.73
N SER A 104 -17.87 -5.74 10.55
CA SER A 104 -16.79 -6.70 10.37
C SER A 104 -15.45 -6.13 10.83
N ALA A 105 -15.10 -4.92 10.42
CA ALA A 105 -13.88 -4.26 10.89
C ALA A 105 -13.88 -4.03 12.41
N LEU A 106 -15.01 -3.57 12.97
CA LEU A 106 -15.15 -3.40 14.42
C LEU A 106 -15.01 -4.72 15.18
N TYR A 107 -15.49 -5.83 14.62
CA TYR A 107 -15.31 -7.16 15.18
C TYR A 107 -13.83 -7.54 15.29
N TRP A 108 -13.04 -7.35 14.23
CA TRP A 108 -11.62 -7.63 14.23
C TRP A 108 -10.84 -6.78 15.25
N VAL A 109 -11.20 -5.52 15.39
CA VAL A 109 -10.61 -4.65 16.43
C VAL A 109 -10.94 -5.14 17.82
N LYS A 110 -12.22 -5.42 18.12
CA LYS A 110 -12.68 -5.80 19.47
C LYS A 110 -12.22 -7.18 19.88
N GLU A 111 -12.31 -8.16 18.98
CA GLU A 111 -12.03 -9.55 19.29
C GLU A 111 -10.56 -9.94 19.14
N TYR A 112 -9.84 -9.32 18.22
CA TYR A 112 -8.46 -9.67 17.89
C TYR A 112 -7.45 -8.56 18.17
N HIS A 113 -7.91 -7.39 18.58
CA HIS A 113 -7.06 -6.22 18.82
C HIS A 113 -6.23 -5.80 17.58
N ILE A 114 -6.84 -5.85 16.40
CA ILE A 114 -6.22 -5.37 15.17
C ILE A 114 -6.04 -3.86 15.24
N ASP A 115 -4.86 -3.37 14.87
CA ASP A 115 -4.44 -1.96 14.97
C ASP A 115 -4.67 -1.15 13.69
N GLY A 116 -5.14 -1.78 12.64
CA GLY A 116 -5.42 -1.10 11.38
C GLY A 116 -5.88 -2.03 10.27
N PHE A 117 -6.23 -1.42 9.14
CA PHE A 117 -6.72 -2.14 7.96
C PHE A 117 -6.09 -1.59 6.67
N ARG A 118 -5.66 -2.48 5.79
CA ARG A 118 -5.38 -2.21 4.39
C ARG A 118 -6.57 -2.69 3.57
N PHE A 119 -7.19 -1.81 2.82
CA PHE A 119 -8.31 -2.16 1.95
C PHE A 119 -7.80 -2.45 0.54
N ASP A 120 -7.97 -3.70 0.12
CA ASP A 120 -7.78 -4.13 -1.25
C ASP A 120 -8.77 -3.41 -2.16
N LEU A 121 -8.33 -2.90 -3.32
CA LEU A 121 -9.13 -2.16 -4.29
C LEU A 121 -10.14 -1.21 -3.61
N MET A 122 -9.64 -0.41 -2.65
CA MET A 122 -10.46 0.51 -1.85
C MET A 122 -11.31 1.44 -2.71
N GLY A 123 -10.83 1.77 -3.92
CA GLY A 123 -11.55 2.59 -4.90
C GLY A 123 -12.86 1.99 -5.41
N ILE A 124 -13.20 0.75 -5.08
CA ILE A 124 -14.52 0.14 -5.34
C ILE A 124 -15.55 0.61 -4.31
N HIS A 125 -15.11 0.87 -3.06
CA HIS A 125 -16.01 1.31 -1.99
C HIS A 125 -16.42 2.77 -2.15
N ASP A 126 -17.61 3.09 -1.66
CA ASP A 126 -18.09 4.47 -1.62
C ASP A 126 -17.48 5.26 -0.45
N LEU A 127 -17.40 6.59 -0.62
CA LEU A 127 -16.84 7.51 0.37
C LEU A 127 -17.56 7.46 1.71
N GLU A 128 -18.90 7.31 1.70
CA GLU A 128 -19.68 7.30 2.94
C GLU A 128 -19.35 6.08 3.79
N THR A 129 -19.22 4.90 3.15
CA THR A 129 -18.80 3.67 3.84
C THR A 129 -17.44 3.83 4.48
N MET A 130 -16.46 4.37 3.76
CA MET A 130 -15.11 4.54 4.27
C MET A 130 -15.04 5.58 5.40
N ASN A 131 -15.77 6.68 5.28
CA ASN A 131 -15.85 7.69 6.33
C ASN A 131 -16.59 7.16 7.58
N MET A 132 -17.70 6.44 7.41
CA MET A 132 -18.40 5.79 8.51
C MET A 132 -17.52 4.77 9.24
N LEU A 133 -16.74 3.99 8.50
CA LEU A 133 -15.75 3.10 9.06
C LEU A 133 -14.73 3.87 9.91
N ARG A 134 -14.11 4.91 9.32
CA ARG A 134 -13.12 5.75 10.02
C ARG A 134 -13.66 6.34 11.31
N ASP A 135 -14.85 6.91 11.27
CA ASP A 135 -15.51 7.50 12.44
C ASP A 135 -15.82 6.45 13.51
N SER A 136 -16.24 5.24 13.09
CA SER A 136 -16.54 4.16 14.02
C SER A 136 -15.27 3.63 14.72
N LEU A 137 -14.17 3.55 13.99
CA LEU A 137 -12.86 3.17 14.54
C LEU A 137 -12.31 4.26 15.47
N ASN A 138 -12.46 5.55 15.12
CA ASN A 138 -12.05 6.68 15.95
C ASN A 138 -12.72 6.68 17.32
N ARG A 139 -13.96 6.20 17.43
CA ARG A 139 -14.67 6.08 18.70
C ARG A 139 -14.10 4.98 19.61
N ILE A 140 -13.39 4.00 19.04
CA ILE A 140 -12.71 2.95 19.81
C ILE A 140 -11.29 3.42 20.16
N ASP A 141 -10.51 3.74 19.14
CA ASP A 141 -9.13 4.23 19.26
C ASP A 141 -8.76 5.00 17.99
N PRO A 142 -8.51 6.33 18.08
CA PRO A 142 -8.12 7.12 16.92
C PRO A 142 -6.77 6.75 16.33
N SER A 143 -5.97 5.94 17.00
CA SER A 143 -4.68 5.46 16.51
C SER A 143 -4.82 4.24 15.56
N ILE A 144 -6.00 3.63 15.44
CA ILE A 144 -6.25 2.56 14.47
C ILE A 144 -6.06 3.11 13.06
N PHE A 145 -5.12 2.52 12.31
CA PHE A 145 -4.73 3.04 11.01
C PHE A 145 -5.56 2.44 9.88
N VAL A 146 -6.01 3.26 8.93
CA VAL A 146 -6.76 2.81 7.75
C VAL A 146 -6.09 3.35 6.50
N TYR A 147 -5.83 2.45 5.56
CA TYR A 147 -5.31 2.81 4.24
C TYR A 147 -5.73 1.77 3.20
N GLY A 148 -5.52 2.08 1.94
CA GLY A 148 -5.83 1.13 0.89
C GLY A 148 -5.45 1.60 -0.51
N GLU A 149 -5.86 0.81 -1.47
CA GLU A 149 -5.64 1.08 -2.89
C GLU A 149 -6.72 2.03 -3.40
N GLY A 150 -6.34 3.30 -3.64
CA GLY A 150 -7.24 4.35 -4.15
C GLY A 150 -7.56 4.21 -5.63
N TRP A 151 -7.78 3.00 -6.12
CA TRP A 151 -8.12 2.67 -7.51
C TRP A 151 -9.02 1.44 -7.60
N THR A 152 -9.44 1.12 -8.83
CA THR A 152 -10.15 -0.11 -9.20
C THR A 152 -9.34 -0.87 -10.25
N ALA A 153 -9.52 -2.16 -10.38
CA ALA A 153 -8.90 -2.95 -11.44
C ALA A 153 -9.61 -2.73 -12.80
N GLY A 154 -10.93 -2.62 -12.77
CA GLY A 154 -11.77 -2.41 -13.96
C GLY A 154 -12.76 -1.24 -13.81
N PRO A 155 -13.59 -1.00 -14.82
CA PRO A 155 -14.64 0.01 -14.77
C PRO A 155 -15.74 -0.38 -13.80
N SER A 156 -16.31 0.60 -13.10
CA SER A 156 -17.49 0.44 -12.24
C SER A 156 -18.60 1.39 -12.70
N PRO A 157 -19.86 0.98 -12.66
CA PRO A 157 -21.00 1.86 -12.98
C PRO A 157 -21.27 2.89 -11.87
N TYR A 158 -20.69 2.73 -10.68
CA TYR A 158 -20.84 3.69 -9.60
C TYR A 158 -19.98 4.94 -9.86
N PRO A 159 -20.47 6.18 -9.66
CA PRO A 159 -19.77 7.39 -10.01
C PRO A 159 -18.40 7.51 -9.34
N GLN A 160 -17.38 7.86 -10.10
CA GLN A 160 -16.00 7.93 -9.60
C GLN A 160 -15.81 8.95 -8.48
N GLU A 161 -16.51 10.08 -8.56
CA GLU A 161 -16.49 11.15 -7.57
C GLU A 161 -17.07 10.76 -6.20
N LEU A 162 -17.84 9.67 -6.14
CA LEU A 162 -18.42 9.12 -4.92
C LEU A 162 -17.65 7.92 -4.37
N ARG A 163 -16.58 7.50 -5.05
CA ARG A 163 -15.77 6.33 -4.66
C ARG A 163 -14.51 6.73 -3.89
N ALA A 164 -13.99 5.80 -3.10
CA ALA A 164 -12.76 5.99 -2.32
C ALA A 164 -11.48 5.93 -3.20
N MET A 165 -11.52 6.69 -4.29
CA MET A 165 -10.41 6.85 -5.23
C MET A 165 -9.33 7.75 -4.64
N LYS A 166 -8.08 7.60 -5.10
CA LYS A 166 -6.94 8.45 -4.72
C LYS A 166 -7.25 9.95 -4.89
N THR A 167 -7.90 10.31 -5.98
CA THR A 167 -8.31 11.70 -6.27
C THR A 167 -9.31 12.26 -5.25
N ASN A 168 -10.02 11.40 -4.53
CA ASN A 168 -11.02 11.76 -3.53
C ASN A 168 -10.46 11.66 -2.09
N ALA A 169 -9.17 11.40 -1.90
CA ALA A 169 -8.55 11.30 -0.58
C ALA A 169 -8.78 12.55 0.30
N PRO A 170 -8.88 13.80 -0.23
CA PRO A 170 -9.27 14.95 0.57
C PRO A 170 -10.64 14.82 1.26
N GLN A 171 -11.54 13.99 0.73
CA GLN A 171 -12.87 13.73 1.29
C GLN A 171 -12.86 12.57 2.32
N MET A 172 -11.70 11.95 2.54
CA MET A 172 -11.50 10.83 3.47
C MET A 172 -10.45 11.17 4.53
N PRO A 173 -10.69 12.14 5.42
CA PRO A 173 -9.72 12.53 6.44
C PRO A 173 -9.38 11.34 7.35
N GLY A 174 -8.07 11.09 7.56
CA GLY A 174 -7.59 9.98 8.39
C GLY A 174 -7.56 8.61 7.68
N ILE A 175 -7.78 8.57 6.37
CA ILE A 175 -7.58 7.39 5.53
C ILE A 175 -6.47 7.70 4.52
N ALA A 176 -5.49 6.80 4.42
CA ALA A 176 -4.36 6.94 3.51
C ALA A 176 -4.56 6.12 2.23
N VAL A 177 -3.85 6.51 1.18
CA VAL A 177 -3.85 5.81 -0.11
C VAL A 177 -2.42 5.52 -0.57
N PHE A 178 -2.23 4.44 -1.29
CA PHE A 178 -0.97 4.14 -1.94
C PHE A 178 -0.62 5.18 -3.01
N ASN A 179 0.63 5.60 -3.01
CA ASN A 179 1.18 6.57 -3.96
C ASN A 179 1.84 5.86 -5.14
N ASP A 180 1.05 5.54 -6.17
CA ASP A 180 1.52 4.91 -7.39
C ASP A 180 2.35 5.86 -8.27
N ASP A 181 2.20 7.18 -8.11
CA ASP A 181 3.03 8.17 -8.80
C ASP A 181 4.51 7.97 -8.44
N VAL A 182 4.84 7.92 -7.15
CA VAL A 182 6.22 7.71 -6.71
C VAL A 182 6.70 6.28 -6.96
N ARG A 183 5.83 5.27 -6.79
CA ARG A 183 6.17 3.88 -7.08
C ARG A 183 6.73 3.74 -8.50
N ASP A 184 5.97 4.20 -9.48
CA ASP A 184 6.31 4.04 -10.88
C ASP A 184 7.39 5.03 -11.33
N ALA A 185 7.46 6.20 -10.72
CA ALA A 185 8.56 7.12 -10.98
C ALA A 185 9.90 6.55 -10.51
N VAL A 186 9.96 5.91 -9.35
CA VAL A 186 11.21 5.41 -8.77
C VAL A 186 11.67 4.11 -9.43
N LYS A 187 10.81 3.07 -9.50
CA LYS A 187 11.22 1.75 -10.02
C LYS A 187 10.95 1.55 -11.52
N GLY A 188 10.11 2.39 -12.12
CA GLY A 188 9.62 2.24 -13.50
C GLY A 188 8.18 1.73 -13.55
N SER A 189 7.42 2.23 -14.53
CA SER A 189 6.01 1.91 -14.68
C SER A 189 5.75 0.41 -14.84
N PHE A 190 4.69 -0.09 -14.23
CA PHE A 190 4.24 -1.48 -14.32
C PHE A 190 3.68 -1.85 -15.71
N LYS A 191 3.33 -0.86 -16.54
CA LYS A 191 2.69 -1.08 -17.85
C LYS A 191 3.55 -1.89 -18.82
N LYS A 192 4.89 -1.82 -18.67
CA LYS A 192 5.86 -2.58 -19.45
C LYS A 192 7.07 -2.89 -18.58
N ASP A 193 7.57 -4.10 -18.68
CA ASP A 193 8.67 -4.57 -17.84
C ASP A 193 9.97 -3.80 -18.07
N GLU A 194 10.26 -3.46 -19.33
CA GLU A 194 11.44 -2.70 -19.74
C GLU A 194 11.41 -1.22 -19.34
N ASN A 195 10.28 -0.69 -18.85
CA ASN A 195 10.21 0.70 -18.41
C ASN A 195 11.14 0.96 -17.23
N ARG A 196 12.13 1.80 -17.45
CA ARG A 196 13.08 2.25 -16.43
C ARG A 196 12.42 3.29 -15.52
N GLY A 197 12.90 3.37 -14.28
CA GLY A 197 12.55 4.42 -13.34
C GLY A 197 13.70 5.39 -13.09
N PHE A 198 13.45 6.39 -12.24
CA PHE A 198 14.45 7.36 -11.80
C PHE A 198 15.66 6.66 -11.17
N ALA A 199 15.44 5.64 -10.33
CA ALA A 199 16.51 4.89 -9.68
C ALA A 199 17.46 4.18 -10.66
N THR A 200 16.99 3.89 -11.88
CA THR A 200 17.81 3.29 -12.95
C THR A 200 18.21 4.30 -14.04
N GLY A 201 18.16 5.60 -13.74
CA GLY A 201 18.65 6.68 -14.60
C GLY A 201 17.67 7.10 -15.71
N LYS A 202 16.36 6.96 -15.53
CA LYS A 202 15.35 7.53 -16.42
C LYS A 202 15.10 8.99 -16.01
N SER A 203 15.39 9.91 -16.91
CA SER A 203 15.09 11.35 -16.74
C SER A 203 13.62 11.67 -17.02
N GLY A 204 13.18 12.88 -16.61
CA GLY A 204 11.81 13.36 -16.78
C GLY A 204 10.82 12.74 -15.78
N LEU A 205 11.32 12.16 -14.68
CA LEU A 205 10.52 11.61 -13.58
C LEU A 205 10.72 12.39 -12.27
N GLU A 206 11.53 13.44 -12.31
CA GLU A 206 11.94 14.21 -11.15
C GLU A 206 10.73 14.79 -10.40
N GLU A 207 9.74 15.35 -11.12
CA GLU A 207 8.55 15.93 -10.49
C GLU A 207 7.68 14.89 -9.79
N SER A 208 7.54 13.69 -10.38
CA SER A 208 6.82 12.58 -9.72
C SER A 208 7.55 12.07 -8.48
N VAL A 209 8.88 12.06 -8.49
CA VAL A 209 9.67 11.70 -7.30
C VAL A 209 9.57 12.77 -6.23
N LYS A 210 9.70 14.06 -6.59
CA LYS A 210 9.48 15.20 -5.68
C LYS A 210 8.08 15.16 -5.05
N PHE A 211 7.07 14.82 -5.83
CA PHE A 211 5.69 14.64 -5.36
C PHE A 211 5.60 13.56 -4.28
N GLY A 212 6.31 12.45 -4.47
CA GLY A 212 6.45 11.42 -3.43
C GLY A 212 7.19 11.94 -2.20
N ILE A 213 8.29 12.70 -2.39
CA ILE A 213 9.10 13.26 -1.30
C ILE A 213 8.25 14.15 -0.38
N VAL A 214 7.33 14.93 -0.93
CA VAL A 214 6.40 15.77 -0.14
C VAL A 214 5.12 15.03 0.27
N ALA A 215 5.05 13.70 0.10
CA ALA A 215 3.89 12.88 0.45
C ALA A 215 2.59 13.30 -0.25
N ALA A 216 2.67 13.62 -1.53
CA ALA A 216 1.54 14.06 -2.36
C ALA A 216 0.75 15.27 -1.80
N THR A 217 1.37 16.04 -0.92
CA THR A 217 0.80 17.27 -0.37
C THR A 217 1.08 18.47 -1.27
N GLN A 218 0.35 19.56 -1.06
CA GLN A 218 0.60 20.82 -1.76
C GLN A 218 2.01 21.35 -1.46
N HIS A 219 2.81 21.63 -2.50
CA HIS A 219 4.13 22.24 -2.34
C HIS A 219 4.43 23.24 -3.47
N PRO A 220 4.98 24.44 -3.17
CA PRO A 220 5.16 25.49 -4.18
C PRO A 220 6.22 25.18 -5.25
N GLN A 221 7.15 24.26 -4.99
CA GLN A 221 8.23 23.90 -5.91
C GLN A 221 7.94 22.63 -6.73
N ILE A 222 6.68 22.24 -6.90
CA ILE A 222 6.28 21.08 -7.70
C ILE A 222 5.45 21.53 -8.89
N ASP A 223 5.86 21.11 -10.08
CA ASP A 223 5.07 21.23 -11.29
C ASP A 223 4.15 20.01 -11.45
N TYR A 224 2.90 20.17 -11.03
CA TYR A 224 1.90 19.09 -11.06
C TYR A 224 1.54 18.63 -12.48
N SER A 225 1.86 19.43 -13.52
CA SER A 225 1.63 19.04 -14.92
C SER A 225 2.60 17.96 -15.41
N GLN A 226 3.70 17.73 -14.71
CA GLN A 226 4.75 16.77 -15.04
C GLN A 226 4.68 15.48 -14.22
N ILE A 227 3.65 15.31 -13.38
CA ILE A 227 3.48 14.10 -12.55
C ILE A 227 2.87 12.97 -13.40
N ASN A 228 3.26 11.74 -13.16
CA ASN A 228 2.87 10.56 -13.95
C ASN A 228 1.35 10.36 -14.09
N TYR A 229 0.60 10.46 -12.99
CA TYR A 229 -0.83 10.12 -12.94
C TYR A 229 -1.66 11.21 -12.30
N SER A 230 -1.17 11.81 -11.23
CA SER A 230 -1.86 12.87 -10.50
C SER A 230 -1.61 14.23 -11.18
N THR A 231 -2.66 15.05 -11.32
CA THR A 231 -2.56 16.41 -11.87
C THR A 231 -2.66 17.50 -10.81
N SER A 232 -2.79 17.10 -9.56
CA SER A 232 -2.91 17.96 -8.38
C SER A 232 -2.55 17.19 -7.12
N PRO A 233 -2.22 17.88 -6.01
CA PRO A 233 -2.03 17.21 -4.72
C PRO A 233 -3.35 16.57 -4.26
N TYR A 234 -3.26 15.34 -3.72
CA TYR A 234 -4.43 14.62 -3.20
C TYR A 234 -4.37 14.44 -1.68
N ALA A 235 -3.24 14.64 -1.05
CA ALA A 235 -3.10 14.50 0.40
C ALA A 235 -3.23 15.87 1.09
N LEU A 236 -4.19 15.99 2.02
CA LEU A 236 -4.31 17.16 2.91
C LEU A 236 -3.21 17.15 3.99
N TYR A 237 -2.82 15.95 4.41
CA TYR A 237 -1.78 15.70 5.40
C TYR A 237 -0.84 14.61 4.88
N PRO A 238 0.45 14.65 5.26
CA PRO A 238 1.42 13.63 4.83
C PRO A 238 0.99 12.20 5.21
N SER A 239 0.23 12.05 6.29
CA SER A 239 -0.29 10.76 6.75
C SER A 239 -1.30 10.10 5.79
N GLN A 240 -1.77 10.81 4.76
CA GLN A 240 -2.66 10.26 3.74
C GLN A 240 -1.91 9.62 2.55
N SER A 241 -0.58 9.68 2.52
CA SER A 241 0.23 9.12 1.42
C SER A 241 1.09 7.96 1.91
N ILE A 242 0.91 6.77 1.29
CA ILE A 242 1.76 5.60 1.48
C ILE A 242 2.78 5.56 0.35
N ASN A 243 4.03 5.88 0.66
CA ASN A 243 5.12 5.85 -0.30
C ASN A 243 5.78 4.47 -0.33
N TYR A 244 5.94 3.90 -1.50
CA TYR A 244 6.46 2.55 -1.70
C TYR A 244 7.09 2.38 -3.08
N VAL A 245 7.82 1.31 -3.30
CA VAL A 245 8.36 0.94 -4.61
C VAL A 245 7.83 -0.39 -5.10
N SER A 246 7.47 -1.32 -4.21
CA SER A 246 6.79 -2.57 -4.59
C SER A 246 5.95 -3.12 -3.45
N SER A 247 5.07 -4.05 -3.81
CA SER A 247 4.23 -4.83 -2.92
C SER A 247 4.22 -6.29 -3.40
N HIS A 248 3.23 -7.09 -2.98
CA HIS A 248 3.06 -8.45 -3.49
C HIS A 248 2.61 -8.49 -4.96
N ASP A 249 1.87 -7.47 -5.41
CA ASP A 249 1.43 -7.34 -6.81
C ASP A 249 2.58 -6.96 -7.74
N ASP A 250 2.47 -7.34 -8.99
CA ASP A 250 3.42 -7.07 -10.05
C ASP A 250 4.86 -7.56 -9.73
N LEU A 251 5.83 -7.06 -10.46
CA LEU A 251 7.23 -7.34 -10.18
C LEU A 251 7.67 -6.63 -8.88
N CYS A 252 8.27 -7.38 -7.97
CA CYS A 252 8.97 -6.77 -6.82
C CYS A 252 10.16 -5.92 -7.30
N LEU A 253 10.75 -5.13 -6.42
CA LEU A 253 11.79 -4.17 -6.80
C LEU A 253 12.94 -4.83 -7.55
N VAL A 254 13.50 -5.92 -7.02
CA VAL A 254 14.63 -6.62 -7.65
C VAL A 254 14.28 -7.14 -9.03
N ASP A 255 13.11 -7.79 -9.18
CA ASP A 255 12.67 -8.32 -10.46
C ASP A 255 12.48 -7.21 -11.51
N LYS A 256 11.90 -6.08 -11.09
CA LYS A 256 11.73 -4.91 -11.95
C LYS A 256 13.08 -4.30 -12.37
N LEU A 257 14.03 -4.18 -11.44
CA LEU A 257 15.37 -3.72 -11.76
C LEU A 257 16.04 -4.62 -12.81
N ILE A 258 15.97 -5.93 -12.63
CA ILE A 258 16.58 -6.91 -13.56
C ILE A 258 16.04 -6.77 -15.00
N VAL A 259 14.73 -6.63 -15.16
CA VAL A 259 14.13 -6.60 -16.51
C VAL A 259 14.21 -5.23 -17.16
N SER A 260 14.37 -4.14 -16.40
CA SER A 260 14.36 -2.78 -16.93
C SER A 260 15.74 -2.24 -17.31
N VAL A 261 16.82 -2.90 -16.89
CA VAL A 261 18.21 -2.46 -17.21
C VAL A 261 18.88 -3.38 -18.23
N PRO A 262 20.01 -3.00 -18.86
CA PRO A 262 20.74 -3.87 -19.77
C PRO A 262 21.10 -5.22 -19.12
N LYS A 263 21.01 -6.32 -19.88
CA LYS A 263 21.27 -7.69 -19.38
C LYS A 263 22.66 -7.92 -18.80
N ASN A 264 23.63 -7.07 -19.14
CA ASN A 264 24.99 -7.12 -18.61
C ASN A 264 25.21 -6.23 -17.38
N THR A 265 24.15 -5.66 -16.81
CA THR A 265 24.23 -4.88 -15.57
C THR A 265 24.72 -5.79 -14.43
N SER A 266 25.70 -5.33 -13.69
CA SER A 266 26.27 -6.10 -12.58
C SER A 266 25.30 -6.18 -11.40
N GLU A 267 25.40 -7.25 -10.60
CA GLU A 267 24.64 -7.35 -9.34
C GLU A 267 24.96 -6.19 -8.39
N SER A 268 26.21 -5.74 -8.37
CA SER A 268 26.60 -4.57 -7.60
C SER A 268 25.85 -3.31 -7.99
N ASP A 269 25.56 -3.12 -9.27
CA ASP A 269 24.78 -1.97 -9.75
C ASP A 269 23.30 -2.14 -9.43
N LEU A 270 22.75 -3.36 -9.55
CA LEU A 270 21.38 -3.65 -9.11
C LEU A 270 21.18 -3.32 -7.61
N LEU A 271 22.15 -3.70 -6.77
CA LEU A 271 22.14 -3.36 -5.34
C LEU A 271 22.23 -1.85 -5.09
N ARG A 272 22.93 -1.09 -5.94
CA ARG A 272 22.98 0.39 -5.86
C ARG A 272 21.63 1.00 -6.23
N TYR A 273 20.99 0.50 -7.28
CA TYR A 273 19.65 0.96 -7.70
C TYR A 273 18.60 0.66 -6.62
N ASP A 274 18.66 -0.51 -6.00
CA ASP A 274 17.82 -0.87 -4.86
C ASP A 274 18.01 0.10 -3.69
N LYS A 275 19.25 0.33 -3.27
CA LYS A 275 19.59 1.28 -2.20
C LYS A 275 19.10 2.70 -2.51
N LEU A 276 19.23 3.17 -3.75
CA LEU A 276 18.74 4.48 -4.16
C LEU A 276 17.20 4.54 -4.09
N ALA A 277 16.51 3.54 -4.61
CA ALA A 277 15.05 3.46 -4.58
C ALA A 277 14.52 3.54 -3.14
N GLN A 278 15.08 2.77 -2.24
CA GLN A 278 14.67 2.77 -0.84
C GLN A 278 15.11 4.04 -0.08
N THR A 279 16.25 4.63 -0.46
CA THR A 279 16.62 5.94 0.10
C THR A 279 15.55 6.97 -0.17
N ILE A 280 15.05 7.04 -1.40
CA ILE A 280 13.96 7.96 -1.77
C ILE A 280 12.73 7.72 -0.88
N ILE A 281 12.32 6.46 -0.69
CA ILE A 281 11.13 6.13 0.14
C ILE A 281 11.35 6.49 1.60
N PHE A 282 12.46 6.07 2.20
CA PHE A 282 12.69 6.28 3.64
C PHE A 282 13.06 7.71 4.02
N THR A 283 13.50 8.54 3.08
CA THR A 283 13.77 9.96 3.30
C THR A 283 12.62 10.88 2.89
N SER A 284 11.58 10.35 2.23
CA SER A 284 10.35 11.08 1.90
C SER A 284 9.50 11.36 3.13
N GLN A 285 8.66 12.40 3.06
CA GLN A 285 7.56 12.61 4.01
C GLN A 285 6.48 11.51 3.83
N GLY A 286 5.44 11.53 4.65
CA GLY A 286 4.38 10.51 4.59
C GLY A 286 4.76 9.19 5.26
N ILE A 287 4.10 8.13 4.87
CA ILE A 287 4.24 6.80 5.48
C ILE A 287 5.00 5.89 4.51
N PRO A 288 6.22 5.43 4.87
CA PRO A 288 6.94 4.48 4.05
C PRO A 288 6.35 3.08 4.20
N PHE A 289 6.19 2.40 3.09
CA PHE A 289 5.83 0.99 3.03
C PHE A 289 6.98 0.21 2.38
N MET A 290 7.32 -0.93 2.96
CA MET A 290 8.36 -1.83 2.48
C MET A 290 7.77 -3.22 2.26
N PHE A 291 7.98 -3.78 1.08
CA PHE A 291 7.59 -5.15 0.81
C PHE A 291 8.51 -6.13 1.55
N ASN A 292 7.92 -7.08 2.23
CA ASN A 292 8.64 -8.05 3.05
C ASN A 292 9.71 -8.81 2.24
N GLY A 293 10.95 -8.74 2.68
CA GLY A 293 12.11 -9.39 2.05
C GLY A 293 12.91 -8.51 1.09
N GLU A 294 12.48 -7.27 0.81
CA GLU A 294 13.28 -6.33 0.00
C GLU A 294 14.66 -6.11 0.60
N GLU A 295 14.75 -6.03 1.92
CA GLU A 295 15.99 -5.85 2.67
C GLU A 295 17.01 -6.99 2.52
N VAL A 296 16.58 -8.10 1.93
CA VAL A 296 17.42 -9.28 1.64
C VAL A 296 17.41 -9.64 0.15
N PHE A 297 17.15 -8.66 -0.70
CA PHE A 297 17.17 -8.77 -2.15
C PHE A 297 16.22 -9.85 -2.69
N ARG A 298 14.98 -9.86 -2.19
CA ARG A 298 13.94 -10.82 -2.54
C ARG A 298 13.51 -10.69 -4.00
N SER A 299 13.53 -11.81 -4.72
CA SER A 299 12.97 -11.97 -6.06
C SER A 299 11.79 -12.94 -6.03
N LYS A 300 10.76 -12.67 -6.82
CA LYS A 300 9.68 -13.60 -7.18
C LYS A 300 9.99 -14.32 -8.50
N LYS A 301 11.26 -14.34 -8.91
CA LYS A 301 11.73 -14.99 -10.16
C LYS A 301 11.00 -14.49 -11.41
N LEU A 302 10.76 -13.19 -11.47
CA LEU A 302 10.07 -12.48 -12.56
C LEU A 302 8.58 -12.86 -12.72
N VAL A 303 7.97 -13.45 -11.69
CA VAL A 303 6.53 -13.75 -11.71
C VAL A 303 5.76 -12.52 -11.23
N HIS A 304 4.94 -11.94 -12.08
CA HIS A 304 4.10 -10.79 -11.79
C HIS A 304 3.03 -11.13 -10.75
N ASN A 305 2.11 -12.00 -11.14
CA ASN A 305 0.98 -12.37 -10.30
C ASN A 305 1.21 -13.76 -9.70
N SER A 306 1.82 -13.79 -8.51
CA SER A 306 2.25 -15.03 -7.85
C SER A 306 1.26 -15.56 -6.81
N PHE A 307 -0.01 -15.12 -6.86
CA PHE A 307 -1.03 -15.39 -5.82
C PHE A 307 -1.29 -16.88 -5.58
N GLU A 308 -1.17 -17.72 -6.62
CA GLU A 308 -1.29 -19.19 -6.54
C GLU A 308 0.02 -19.92 -6.83
N SER A 309 1.13 -19.18 -6.93
CA SER A 309 2.43 -19.78 -7.22
C SER A 309 2.93 -20.59 -6.01
N PRO A 310 3.78 -21.60 -6.23
CA PRO A 310 4.30 -22.43 -5.14
C PRO A 310 5.22 -21.64 -4.20
N ASP A 311 5.51 -22.22 -3.04
CA ASP A 311 6.41 -21.64 -2.02
C ASP A 311 7.77 -21.24 -2.58
N SER A 312 8.29 -22.00 -3.56
CA SER A 312 9.56 -21.68 -4.23
C SER A 312 9.59 -20.31 -4.94
N ILE A 313 8.43 -19.70 -5.19
CA ILE A 313 8.27 -18.32 -5.70
C ILE A 313 7.95 -17.36 -4.57
N ASN A 314 7.03 -17.74 -3.68
CA ASN A 314 6.48 -16.83 -2.67
C ASN A 314 7.28 -16.77 -1.37
N GLN A 315 8.11 -17.79 -1.07
CA GLN A 315 8.91 -17.82 0.16
C GLN A 315 9.96 -16.69 0.21
N ILE A 316 10.31 -16.29 1.41
CA ILE A 316 11.49 -15.45 1.66
C ILE A 316 12.66 -16.39 1.96
N ASN A 317 13.70 -16.30 1.13
CA ASN A 317 14.94 -17.03 1.40
C ASN A 317 15.77 -16.28 2.46
N TRP A 318 15.61 -16.66 3.71
CA TRP A 318 16.32 -16.02 4.82
C TRP A 318 17.84 -16.19 4.80
N ALA A 319 18.39 -17.16 4.06
CA ALA A 319 19.82 -17.28 3.83
C ALA A 319 20.40 -16.06 3.09
N ASN A 320 19.58 -15.39 2.28
CA ASN A 320 19.94 -14.14 1.61
C ASN A 320 20.38 -13.03 2.59
N LYS A 321 19.90 -13.04 3.82
CA LYS A 321 20.33 -12.07 4.85
C LYS A 321 21.85 -12.10 5.08
N SER A 322 22.47 -13.27 5.01
CA SER A 322 23.92 -13.40 5.13
C SER A 322 24.64 -13.03 3.83
N ILE A 323 24.04 -13.35 2.67
CA ILE A 323 24.61 -13.06 1.35
C ILE A 323 24.58 -11.55 1.08
N TYR A 324 23.45 -10.91 1.34
CA TYR A 324 23.22 -9.48 1.10
C TYR A 324 23.21 -8.67 2.40
N TYR A 325 24.11 -9.02 3.35
CA TYR A 325 24.15 -8.37 4.65
C TYR A 325 24.33 -6.86 4.56
N ASP A 326 25.14 -6.37 3.61
CA ASP A 326 25.34 -4.94 3.40
C ASP A 326 24.05 -4.21 2.96
N LEU A 327 23.19 -4.86 2.20
CA LEU A 327 21.89 -4.32 1.86
C LEU A 327 20.98 -4.28 3.08
N PHE A 328 20.88 -5.38 3.83
CA PHE A 328 20.11 -5.46 5.06
C PHE A 328 20.55 -4.39 6.08
N ASP A 329 21.84 -4.21 6.29
CA ASP A 329 22.37 -3.19 7.20
C ASP A 329 22.09 -1.77 6.70
N TYR A 330 22.10 -1.56 5.38
CA TYR A 330 21.73 -0.28 4.77
C TYR A 330 20.27 0.09 5.08
N TYR A 331 19.31 -0.82 4.87
CA TYR A 331 17.91 -0.59 5.22
C TYR A 331 17.73 -0.31 6.72
N LYS A 332 18.40 -1.08 7.57
CA LYS A 332 18.41 -0.86 9.01
C LYS A 332 18.88 0.55 9.37
N LYS A 333 19.93 1.04 8.70
CA LYS A 333 20.47 2.40 8.91
C LYS A 333 19.51 3.48 8.40
N LEU A 334 18.86 3.29 7.25
CA LEU A 334 17.83 4.21 6.75
C LEU A 334 16.66 4.33 7.73
N ILE A 335 16.16 3.21 8.23
CA ILE A 335 15.09 3.19 9.24
C ILE A 335 15.55 3.92 10.52
N ALA A 336 16.76 3.66 10.99
CA ALA A 336 17.33 4.32 12.15
C ALA A 336 17.46 5.83 11.95
N LEU A 337 17.94 6.28 10.79
CA LEU A 337 18.02 7.69 10.39
C LEU A 337 16.63 8.35 10.47
N ARG A 338 15.65 7.76 9.79
CA ARG A 338 14.27 8.27 9.79
C ARG A 338 13.67 8.34 11.19
N LYS A 339 13.91 7.32 12.03
CA LYS A 339 13.43 7.30 13.42
C LYS A 339 14.10 8.36 14.29
N LYS A 340 15.39 8.60 14.08
CA LYS A 340 16.19 9.57 14.86
C LYS A 340 15.81 11.02 14.54
N HIS A 341 15.51 11.34 13.27
CA HIS A 341 15.29 12.71 12.81
C HIS A 341 13.82 12.98 12.46
N SER A 342 13.16 13.84 13.23
CA SER A 342 11.75 14.21 13.02
C SER A 342 11.51 14.97 11.71
N ALA A 343 12.55 15.59 11.14
CA ALA A 343 12.48 16.28 9.86
C ALA A 343 12.00 15.39 8.69
N PHE A 344 12.22 14.06 8.77
CA PHE A 344 11.69 13.10 7.80
C PHE A 344 10.22 12.70 8.07
N ARG A 345 9.61 13.21 9.14
CA ARG A 345 8.28 12.80 9.60
C ARG A 345 7.43 13.99 10.01
N MET A 346 7.39 15.03 9.18
CA MET A 346 6.53 16.20 9.38
C MET A 346 5.07 15.77 9.29
N VAL A 347 4.22 16.38 10.13
CA VAL A 347 2.84 15.94 10.31
C VAL A 347 1.82 16.82 9.60
N THR A 348 2.22 18.01 9.13
CA THR A 348 1.35 18.93 8.40
C THR A 348 1.94 19.35 7.07
N THR A 349 1.07 19.68 6.13
CA THR A 349 1.46 20.25 4.84
C THR A 349 2.22 21.57 5.02
N THR A 350 1.80 22.41 5.98
CA THR A 350 2.47 23.68 6.29
C THR A 350 3.90 23.45 6.80
N ASP A 351 4.12 22.44 7.65
CA ASP A 351 5.48 22.10 8.11
C ASP A 351 6.36 21.71 6.91
N ILE A 352 5.85 20.90 5.95
CA ILE A 352 6.59 20.51 4.76
C ILE A 352 6.93 21.72 3.89
N GLN A 353 5.95 22.57 3.59
CA GLN A 353 6.16 23.78 2.78
C GLN A 353 7.20 24.73 3.40
N SER A 354 7.26 24.80 4.71
CA SER A 354 8.16 25.72 5.43
C SER A 354 9.56 25.15 5.63
N ASN A 355 9.73 23.84 5.66
CA ASN A 355 10.97 23.21 6.09
C ASN A 355 11.60 22.24 5.07
N LEU A 356 10.92 21.93 3.97
CA LEU A 356 11.48 21.17 2.87
C LEU A 356 11.67 22.10 1.66
N HIS A 357 12.89 22.17 1.15
CA HIS A 357 13.21 23.04 0.00
C HIS A 357 14.04 22.27 -0.99
N PHE A 358 13.53 22.14 -2.22
CA PHE A 358 14.29 21.58 -3.33
C PHE A 358 15.32 22.59 -3.83
N GLU A 359 16.54 22.13 -4.10
CA GLU A 359 17.58 22.93 -4.72
C GLU A 359 17.27 23.11 -6.21
N GLU A 360 17.47 24.33 -6.70
CA GLU A 360 17.36 24.67 -8.12
C GLU A 360 18.69 24.44 -8.84
N HIS A 361 18.63 24.36 -10.16
CA HIS A 361 19.82 24.21 -11.02
C HIS A 361 20.66 22.95 -10.75
N VAL A 362 20.00 21.86 -10.37
CA VAL A 362 20.65 20.54 -10.27
C VAL A 362 20.76 19.88 -11.66
N PRO A 363 21.73 18.99 -11.89
CA PRO A 363 21.81 18.22 -13.13
C PRO A 363 20.54 17.39 -13.40
N GLU A 364 20.31 17.06 -14.67
CA GLU A 364 19.25 16.13 -15.06
C GLU A 364 19.38 14.80 -14.30
N ASN A 365 18.25 14.20 -13.93
CA ASN A 365 18.17 12.96 -13.12
C ASN A 365 18.83 13.07 -11.73
N VAL A 366 18.85 14.28 -11.18
CA VAL A 366 19.28 14.57 -9.80
C VAL A 366 18.20 15.33 -9.07
N ILE A 367 17.92 14.94 -7.85
CA ILE A 367 17.06 15.68 -6.91
C ILE A 367 17.90 15.97 -5.67
N ALA A 368 18.02 17.24 -5.32
CA ALA A 368 18.62 17.69 -4.10
C ALA A 368 17.59 18.51 -3.29
N TYR A 369 17.55 18.31 -2.00
CA TYR A 369 16.65 19.05 -1.11
C TYR A 369 17.21 19.16 0.30
N ARG A 370 16.80 20.20 1.01
CA ARG A 370 17.11 20.43 2.41
C ARG A 370 15.89 20.22 3.28
N LEU A 371 16.11 19.65 4.44
CA LEU A 371 15.13 19.56 5.51
C LEU A 371 15.63 20.37 6.70
N ASN A 372 14.86 21.36 7.12
CA ASN A 372 15.11 22.08 8.36
C ASN A 372 14.46 21.34 9.52
N GLY A 373 15.24 20.88 10.49
CA GLY A 373 14.72 20.22 11.69
C GLY A 373 14.12 21.24 12.68
N LYS A 374 13.20 20.78 13.51
CA LYS A 374 12.65 21.62 14.61
C LYS A 374 13.65 21.86 15.73
N ALA A 375 14.73 21.05 15.84
CA ALA A 375 15.81 21.27 16.76
C ALA A 375 16.85 22.18 16.11
N ALA A 376 17.31 23.20 16.83
CA ALA A 376 18.34 24.12 16.36
C ALA A 376 19.60 23.34 15.95
N GLY A 377 19.95 23.38 14.66
CA GLY A 377 21.11 22.70 14.09
C GLY A 377 20.83 21.44 13.26
N ASP A 378 19.62 20.94 13.21
CA ASP A 378 19.25 19.84 12.31
C ASP A 378 18.93 20.36 10.89
N ILE A 379 19.94 20.48 10.03
CA ILE A 379 19.80 20.71 8.59
C ILE A 379 20.25 19.41 7.89
N TRP A 380 19.41 18.88 7.04
CA TRP A 380 19.64 17.65 6.29
C TRP A 380 19.48 17.86 4.78
#